data_2c0e8eca040714edaad3473df6968b7d
#
_entry.id   2c0e8eca040714edaad3473df6968b7d
#
_cell.length_a   1.000
_cell.length_b   1.000
_cell.length_c   1.000
_cell.angle_alpha   90.00
_cell.angle_beta   90.00
_cell.angle_gamma   90.00
#
_symmetry.space_group_name_H-M   'P 1'
#
loop_
_entity.id
_entity.type
_entity.pdbx_description
1 polymer ?
#
loop_
_entity_poly.entity_id
_entity_poly.type
_entity_poly.pdbx_seq_one_letter_code
_entity_poly.pdbx_strand_id
1 'polypeptide(L)'
;MVPKVFYKIVPHFDAQELRQYMHQVMATFSKIGKEVVMVVDRSGIHQAHKLDATLDHSQGKFRFHFLPAHCGHHLNPIEGFWRVMKDAIGAGRCFPDLPQLYQRTRHVLMAHQERPMYAFHW
;
A
#
# COMPACT_ATOMS: atom_id res chain seq x y z
N MET A 1 2.26 10.44 16.03
CA MET A 1 3.33 10.06 15.12
C MET A 1 2.75 9.45 13.86
N VAL A 2 3.21 9.89 12.69
CA VAL A 2 2.81 9.31 11.40
C VAL A 2 3.63 8.04 11.17
N PRO A 3 3.02 6.88 10.93
CA PRO A 3 3.80 5.69 10.63
C PRO A 3 4.57 5.86 9.31
N LYS A 4 5.81 5.37 9.27
CA LYS A 4 6.62 5.40 8.04
C LYS A 4 6.09 4.44 6.98
N VAL A 5 5.46 3.37 7.41
CA VAL A 5 4.78 2.41 6.54
C VAL A 5 3.39 2.15 7.13
N PHE A 6 2.38 2.38 6.33
CA PHE A 6 1.01 1.99 6.65
C PHE A 6 0.64 0.84 5.74
N TYR A 7 0.27 -0.30 6.30
CA TYR A 7 0.03 -1.50 5.51
C TYR A 7 -1.16 -2.30 6.02
N LYS A 8 -1.69 -3.14 5.15
CA LYS A 8 -2.68 -4.15 5.48
C LYS A 8 -2.35 -5.42 4.70
N ILE A 9 -2.36 -6.56 5.37
CA ILE A 9 -2.15 -7.86 4.73
C ILE A 9 -3.50 -8.55 4.65
N VAL A 10 -3.90 -8.95 3.45
CA VAL A 10 -5.20 -9.56 3.21
C VAL A 10 -5.04 -10.90 2.48
N PRO A 11 -5.91 -11.90 2.73
CA PRO A 11 -5.83 -13.17 2.03
C PRO A 11 -6.29 -13.08 0.58
N HIS A 12 -7.12 -12.09 0.28
CA HIS A 12 -7.63 -11.83 -1.07
C HIS A 12 -7.78 -10.32 -1.26
N PHE A 13 -7.30 -9.81 -2.39
CA PHE A 13 -7.34 -8.38 -2.68
C PHE A 13 -8.36 -8.08 -3.77
N ASP A 14 -9.36 -7.28 -3.42
CA ASP A 14 -10.39 -6.79 -4.32
C ASP A 14 -10.76 -5.33 -4.00
N ALA A 15 -11.74 -4.78 -4.72
CA ALA A 15 -12.15 -3.39 -4.52
C ALA A 15 -12.73 -3.15 -3.12
N GLN A 16 -13.38 -4.13 -2.52
CA GLN A 16 -13.91 -4.02 -1.16
C GLN A 16 -12.79 -3.91 -0.14
N GLU A 17 -11.75 -4.72 -0.26
CA GLU A 17 -10.57 -4.64 0.61
C GLU A 17 -9.83 -3.32 0.43
N LEU A 18 -9.71 -2.85 -0.79
CA LEU A 18 -9.11 -1.53 -1.06
C LEU A 18 -9.94 -0.43 -0.41
N ARG A 19 -11.26 -0.47 -0.50
CA ARG A 19 -12.14 0.51 0.13
C ARG A 19 -11.94 0.56 1.64
N GLN A 20 -11.88 -0.60 2.29
CA GLN A 20 -11.62 -0.68 3.72
C GLN A 20 -10.27 -0.09 4.09
N TYR A 21 -9.26 -0.38 3.30
CA TYR A 21 -7.92 0.17 3.49
C TYR A 21 -7.91 1.70 3.34
N MET A 22 -8.61 2.23 2.34
CA MET A 22 -8.76 3.67 2.15
C MET A 22 -9.38 4.34 3.38
N HIS A 23 -10.41 3.74 3.96
CA HIS A 23 -11.03 4.27 5.19
C HIS A 23 -10.05 4.29 6.36
N GLN A 24 -9.24 3.26 6.52
CA GLN A 24 -8.23 3.19 7.57
C GLN A 24 -7.15 4.26 7.38
N VAL A 25 -6.68 4.45 6.15
CA VAL A 25 -5.70 5.48 5.82
C VAL A 25 -6.26 6.86 6.09
N MET A 26 -7.50 7.14 5.65
CA MET A 26 -8.14 8.43 5.90
C MET A 26 -8.31 8.70 7.39
N ALA A 27 -8.74 7.71 8.17
CA ALA A 27 -8.89 7.86 9.62
C ALA A 27 -7.55 8.20 10.30
N THR A 28 -6.46 7.61 9.82
CA THR A 28 -5.13 7.86 10.37
C THR A 28 -4.64 9.28 10.04
N PHE A 29 -4.78 9.71 8.78
CA PHE A 29 -4.20 10.96 8.32
C PHE A 29 -5.10 12.17 8.51
N SER A 30 -6.41 12.00 8.67
CA SER A 30 -7.32 13.10 8.98
C SER A 30 -6.99 13.74 10.32
N LYS A 31 -6.50 12.97 11.28
CA LYS A 31 -6.11 13.47 12.60
C LYS A 31 -4.99 14.49 12.55
N ILE A 32 -4.18 14.48 11.50
CA ILE A 32 -3.06 15.41 11.33
C ILE A 32 -3.32 16.45 10.23
N GLY A 33 -4.55 16.50 9.71
CA GLY A 33 -4.95 17.47 8.70
C GLY A 33 -4.28 17.30 7.34
N LYS A 34 -3.78 16.12 7.02
CA LYS A 34 -3.10 15.86 5.76
C LYS A 34 -4.04 15.28 4.70
N GLU A 35 -3.85 15.72 3.48
CA GLU A 35 -4.46 15.09 2.31
C GLU A 35 -3.64 13.88 1.88
N VAL A 36 -4.31 12.91 1.27
CA VAL A 36 -3.67 11.69 0.79
C VAL A 36 -3.82 11.61 -0.73
N VAL A 37 -2.72 11.45 -1.41
CA VAL A 37 -2.71 11.13 -2.84
C VAL A 37 -2.11 9.74 -2.99
N MET A 38 -2.92 8.81 -3.49
CA MET A 38 -2.47 7.44 -3.71
C MET A 38 -2.08 7.28 -5.17
N VAL A 39 -0.81 6.97 -5.40
CA VAL A 39 -0.29 6.70 -6.74
C VAL A 39 -0.57 5.24 -7.07
N VAL A 40 -1.32 4.98 -8.12
CA VAL A 40 -1.79 3.63 -8.46
C VAL A 40 -1.66 3.39 -9.97
N ASP A 41 -1.57 2.13 -10.36
CA ASP A 41 -1.70 1.74 -11.75
C ASP A 41 -3.17 1.77 -12.19
N ARG A 42 -3.43 1.47 -13.48
CA ARG A 42 -4.78 1.47 -14.03
C ARG A 42 -5.47 0.10 -13.90
N SER A 43 -5.23 -0.59 -12.80
CA SER A 43 -5.93 -1.83 -12.49
C SER A 43 -7.44 -1.60 -12.35
N GLY A 44 -8.25 -2.57 -12.77
CA GLY A 44 -9.70 -2.52 -12.60
C GLY A 44 -10.13 -2.37 -11.15
N ILE A 45 -9.34 -2.86 -10.20
CA ILE A 45 -9.61 -2.69 -8.77
C ILE A 45 -9.59 -1.21 -8.39
N HIS A 46 -8.59 -0.47 -8.86
CA HIS A 46 -8.45 0.96 -8.57
C HIS A 46 -9.50 1.82 -9.29
N GLN A 47 -10.10 1.31 -10.36
CA GLN A 47 -11.10 2.01 -11.15
C GLN A 47 -12.54 1.55 -10.85
N ALA A 48 -12.73 0.69 -9.85
CA ALA A 48 -14.04 0.14 -9.53
C ALA A 48 -14.97 1.21 -8.97
N HIS A 49 -16.23 1.20 -9.42
CA HIS A 49 -17.25 2.15 -8.98
C HIS A 49 -17.54 2.08 -7.48
N LYS A 50 -17.24 0.95 -6.84
CA LYS A 50 -17.35 0.82 -5.38
C LYS A 50 -16.56 1.85 -4.61
N LEU A 51 -15.52 2.42 -5.22
CA LEU A 51 -14.64 3.42 -4.60
C LEU A 51 -15.18 4.84 -4.73
N ASP A 52 -16.10 5.10 -5.66
CA ASP A 52 -16.56 6.45 -5.98
C ASP A 52 -17.18 7.15 -4.76
N ALA A 53 -18.06 6.45 -4.04
CA ALA A 53 -18.69 7.02 -2.86
C ALA A 53 -17.67 7.36 -1.76
N THR A 54 -16.65 6.54 -1.60
CA THR A 54 -15.58 6.77 -0.62
C THR A 54 -14.76 8.01 -1.01
N LEU A 55 -14.41 8.14 -2.29
CA LEU A 55 -13.67 9.29 -2.80
C LEU A 55 -14.49 10.58 -2.65
N ASP A 56 -15.77 10.54 -3.00
CA ASP A 56 -16.67 11.69 -2.86
C ASP A 56 -16.83 12.11 -1.41
N HIS A 57 -16.98 11.12 -0.50
CA HIS A 57 -17.13 11.38 0.93
C HIS A 57 -15.87 12.03 1.54
N SER A 58 -14.72 11.81 0.97
CA SER A 58 -13.46 12.40 1.43
C SER A 58 -13.37 13.92 1.16
N GLN A 59 -14.24 14.46 0.32
CA GLN A 59 -14.25 15.87 -0.05
C GLN A 59 -12.91 16.35 -0.64
N GLY A 60 -12.27 15.49 -1.44
CA GLY A 60 -10.99 15.78 -2.08
C GLY A 60 -9.76 15.53 -1.20
N LYS A 61 -9.93 15.11 0.05
CA LYS A 61 -8.81 14.82 0.94
C LYS A 61 -8.11 13.51 0.61
N PHE A 62 -8.78 12.62 -0.12
CA PHE A 62 -8.20 11.37 -0.62
C PHE A 62 -8.40 11.35 -2.14
N ARG A 63 -7.31 11.21 -2.88
CA ARG A 63 -7.34 11.21 -4.35
C ARG A 63 -6.45 10.11 -4.88
N PHE A 64 -6.84 9.54 -6.02
CA PHE A 64 -5.97 8.68 -6.81
C PHE A 64 -5.22 9.50 -7.84
N HIS A 65 -3.94 9.17 -8.03
CA HIS A 65 -3.16 9.61 -9.17
C HIS A 65 -2.81 8.37 -9.99
N PHE A 66 -3.44 8.24 -11.16
CA PHE A 66 -3.23 7.08 -12.02
C PHE A 66 -1.97 7.27 -12.84
N LEU A 67 -1.12 6.26 -12.84
CA LEU A 67 0.05 6.22 -13.70
C LEU A 67 -0.39 6.00 -15.15
N PRO A 68 0.41 6.49 -16.14
CA PRO A 68 0.11 6.22 -17.55
C PRO A 68 -0.02 4.73 -17.83
N ALA A 69 -0.90 4.38 -18.77
CA ALA A 69 -1.08 3.00 -19.19
C ALA A 69 0.25 2.37 -19.64
N HIS A 70 0.46 1.12 -19.30
CA HIS A 70 1.65 0.33 -19.64
C HIS A 70 2.98 0.83 -19.04
N CYS A 71 2.94 1.78 -18.13
CA CYS A 71 4.14 2.35 -17.50
C CYS A 71 4.20 2.14 -15.98
N GLY A 72 3.19 1.50 -15.40
CA GLY A 72 3.06 1.41 -13.94
C GLY A 72 4.26 0.76 -13.25
N HIS A 73 4.80 -0.32 -13.82
CA HIS A 73 5.91 -1.04 -13.20
C HIS A 73 7.25 -0.29 -13.28
N HIS A 74 7.39 0.66 -14.21
CA HIS A 74 8.60 1.48 -14.32
C HIS A 74 8.53 2.76 -13.49
N LEU A 75 7.35 3.37 -13.43
CA LEU A 75 7.16 4.69 -12.84
C LEU A 75 6.65 4.66 -11.41
N ASN A 76 6.10 3.54 -10.95
CA ASN A 76 5.57 3.47 -9.59
C ASN A 76 6.73 3.28 -8.60
N PRO A 77 6.99 4.27 -7.72
CA PRO A 77 8.11 4.20 -6.78
C PRO A 77 8.01 3.05 -5.78
N ILE A 78 6.83 2.47 -5.58
CA ILE A 78 6.64 1.32 -4.69
C ILE A 78 7.35 0.06 -5.19
N GLU A 79 7.65 -0.04 -6.49
CA GLU A 79 8.29 -1.24 -7.04
C GLU A 79 9.69 -1.47 -6.47
N GLY A 80 10.46 -0.42 -6.25
CA GLY A 80 11.76 -0.53 -5.57
C GLY A 80 11.62 -1.02 -4.14
N PHE A 81 10.62 -0.52 -3.44
CA PHE A 81 10.29 -0.98 -2.09
C PHE A 81 9.92 -2.47 -2.08
N TRP A 82 9.08 -2.92 -3.01
CA TRP A 82 8.71 -4.34 -3.10
C TRP A 82 9.92 -5.24 -3.33
N ARG A 83 10.89 -4.80 -4.11
CA ARG A 83 12.12 -5.57 -4.34
C ARG A 83 12.89 -5.79 -3.04
N VAL A 84 13.09 -4.72 -2.28
CA VAL A 84 13.78 -4.80 -0.99
C VAL A 84 13.02 -5.68 -0.01
N MET A 85 11.68 -5.55 0.03
CA MET A 85 10.84 -6.36 0.89
C MET A 85 10.89 -7.84 0.55
N LYS A 86 10.82 -8.18 -0.74
CA LYS A 86 10.89 -9.57 -1.18
C LYS A 86 12.22 -10.21 -0.81
N ASP A 87 13.31 -9.47 -0.95
CA ASP A 87 14.64 -9.96 -0.54
C ASP A 87 14.72 -10.18 0.96
N ALA A 88 14.21 -9.26 1.75
CA ALA A 88 14.23 -9.35 3.20
C ALA A 88 13.33 -10.49 3.73
N ILE A 89 12.18 -10.71 3.09
CA ILE A 89 11.24 -11.76 3.49
C ILE A 89 11.74 -13.13 3.05
N GLY A 90 12.16 -13.23 1.79
CA GLY A 90 12.32 -14.50 1.10
C GLY A 90 13.73 -15.02 0.93
N ALA A 91 14.75 -14.19 1.01
CA ALA A 91 16.20 -14.50 0.82
C ALA A 91 16.56 -16.00 0.79
N GLY A 92 16.10 -16.76 -0.20
CA GLY A 92 16.36 -18.19 -0.33
C GLY A 92 15.52 -19.09 0.57
N ARG A 93 14.51 -18.56 1.26
CA ARG A 93 13.66 -19.33 2.16
C ARG A 93 12.39 -19.78 1.48
N CYS A 94 11.97 -21.02 1.80
CA CYS A 94 10.63 -21.49 1.50
C CYS A 94 9.80 -21.49 2.77
N PHE A 95 8.56 -21.03 2.68
CA PHE A 95 7.65 -21.02 3.81
C PHE A 95 6.67 -22.18 3.66
N PRO A 96 6.54 -23.05 4.69
CA PRO A 96 5.68 -24.23 4.58
C PRO A 96 4.19 -23.88 4.55
N ASP A 97 3.79 -22.72 5.06
CA ASP A 97 2.39 -22.31 5.07
C ASP A 97 2.24 -20.78 5.06
N LEU A 98 1.02 -20.32 4.81
CA LEU A 98 0.69 -18.88 4.78
C LEU A 98 0.87 -18.19 6.14
N PRO A 99 0.51 -18.77 7.29
CA PRO A 99 0.76 -18.13 8.58
C PRO A 99 2.22 -17.78 8.83
N GLN A 100 3.15 -18.63 8.45
CA GLN A 100 4.58 -18.35 8.61
C GLN A 100 5.04 -17.23 7.68
N LEU A 101 4.58 -17.23 6.43
CA LEU A 101 4.84 -16.14 5.49
C LEU A 101 4.28 -14.82 6.02
N TYR A 102 3.06 -14.83 6.54
CA TYR A 102 2.42 -13.65 7.12
C TYR A 102 3.26 -13.09 8.28
N GLN A 103 3.68 -13.94 9.20
CA GLN A 103 4.47 -13.50 10.35
C GLN A 103 5.81 -12.90 9.92
N ARG A 104 6.48 -13.52 8.95
CA ARG A 104 7.74 -13.02 8.43
C ARG A 104 7.55 -11.66 7.75
N THR A 105 6.52 -11.52 6.92
CA THR A 105 6.19 -10.26 6.24
C THR A 105 5.92 -9.15 7.26
N ARG A 106 5.11 -9.43 8.26
CA ARG A 106 4.81 -8.48 9.33
C ARG A 106 6.07 -8.06 10.08
N HIS A 107 6.92 -9.01 10.41
CA HIS A 107 8.18 -8.74 11.10
C HIS A 107 9.09 -7.80 10.30
N VAL A 108 9.23 -8.06 9.00
CA VAL A 108 10.05 -7.22 8.11
C VAL A 108 9.46 -5.81 7.99
N LEU A 109 8.14 -5.67 7.86
CA LEU A 109 7.49 -4.36 7.80
C LEU A 109 7.67 -3.56 9.10
N MET A 110 7.56 -4.21 10.25
CA MET A 110 7.79 -3.56 11.54
C MET A 110 9.24 -3.13 11.70
N ALA A 111 10.18 -3.96 11.28
CA ALA A 111 11.61 -3.61 11.31
C ALA A 111 11.90 -2.42 10.40
N HIS A 112 11.24 -2.34 9.24
CA HIS A 112 11.39 -1.20 8.33
C HIS A 112 10.90 0.11 8.96
N GLN A 113 9.89 0.08 9.80
CA GLN A 113 9.41 1.27 10.49
C GLN A 113 10.45 1.82 11.48
N GLU A 114 11.22 0.95 12.11
CA GLU A 114 12.29 1.35 13.03
C GLU A 114 13.55 1.77 12.28
N ARG A 115 13.94 1.00 11.26
CA ARG A 115 15.11 1.25 10.41
C ARG A 115 14.69 1.14 8.95
N PRO A 116 14.40 2.26 8.28
CA PRO A 116 14.02 2.22 6.86
C PRO A 116 15.11 1.58 6.00
N MET A 117 14.73 0.53 5.27
CA MET A 117 15.61 -0.20 4.35
C MET A 117 15.59 0.38 2.95
N TYR A 118 14.66 1.30 2.68
CA TYR A 118 14.44 1.85 1.35
C TYR A 118 13.97 3.29 1.46
N ALA A 119 14.57 4.16 0.65
CA ALA A 119 14.14 5.54 0.52
C ALA A 119 13.44 5.73 -0.83
N PHE A 120 12.25 6.33 -0.80
CA PHE A 120 11.52 6.62 -2.03
C PHE A 120 12.09 7.86 -2.68
N HIS A 121 12.37 7.75 -3.99
CA HIS A 121 12.83 8.86 -4.81
C HIS A 121 11.81 9.12 -5.91
N TRP A 122 11.53 10.39 -6.12
CA TRP A 122 10.60 10.87 -7.15
C TRP A 122 11.35 11.54 -8.30
#